data_89302de6d964e549f9a8110a34bd6f64
#
_entry.id   89302de6d964e549f9a8110a34bd6f64
#
_cell.length_a   1.000
_cell.length_b   1.000
_cell.length_c   1.000
_cell.angle_alpha   90.00
_cell.angle_beta   90.00
_cell.angle_gamma   90.00
#
_symmetry.space_group_name_H-M   'P 1'
#
loop_
_entity.id
_entity.type
_entity.pdbx_description
1 polymer ?
#
loop_
_entity_poly.entity_id
_entity_poly.type
_entity_poly.pdbx_seq_one_letter_code
_entity_poly.pdbx_strand_id
1 'polypeptide(L)'
;LRLSFLCGSRQYLVRRGMKPSVFEIHQNGKCLDQLANAVDQQKYLEQNILKLNFKSFTQIVILGSSSFVPFMQLNAPGRREVIEDILDIKIFSSMNEVVKTKLRGIRENVKVLDLKKENLTDKISMQKNFIKELEEQGQERIKKKKNTLKELVVENEELLESNEVKNKELLTISNKMTDVSNATTNLKKLGTLKGRVSNKVSTATTDLKFFKENTVCPTCTQDIEEEFRLNRIVDAQTKLDELSNGLDDLLETIKTEENRERQFNELSKEVTRLTHEISNNNIRISGIHKQSKNLGNEIQTITSNLQNKNSEHEKLETFKQDLESSYNQITDQKTKERDYDFVYSLLKDGGVKTKIIKKYLPLINQQINRYLQMMDFYINFTLDEEFNESVKSPIHEDFSYASFSEGEKMRIDLALLFTWREVARFKNSTNTNLLIMDEVFDSSLDTFGTDEFMKIIRYVLKGANIFIISHKTELLDKFSATIKFEKIKGFSHLL
;
A
#
# COMPACT_ATOMS: atom_id res chain seq x y z
N LEU A 1 -29.78 -19.92 -16.30
CA LEU A 1 -28.83 -20.64 -15.46
C LEU A 1 -29.44 -20.87 -14.08
N ARG A 2 -29.25 -22.07 -13.55
CA ARG A 2 -29.59 -22.42 -12.16
C ARG A 2 -28.39 -23.12 -11.55
N LEU A 3 -27.92 -22.62 -10.40
CA LEU A 3 -26.81 -23.21 -9.68
C LEU A 3 -27.22 -23.42 -8.22
N SER A 4 -27.13 -24.68 -7.78
CA SER A 4 -27.43 -25.07 -6.41
C SER A 4 -26.13 -25.47 -5.70
N PHE A 5 -25.93 -25.01 -4.49
CA PHE A 5 -24.75 -25.32 -3.68
C PHE A 5 -25.07 -25.23 -2.18
N LEU A 6 -24.21 -25.87 -1.39
CA LEU A 6 -24.27 -25.81 0.08
C LEU A 6 -23.19 -24.84 0.57
N CYS A 7 -23.53 -23.96 1.50
CA CYS A 7 -22.59 -23.13 2.23
C CYS A 7 -22.83 -23.30 3.74
N GLY A 8 -21.91 -23.99 4.41
CA GLY A 8 -22.16 -24.51 5.74
C GLY A 8 -23.36 -25.48 5.79
N SER A 9 -24.32 -25.23 6.68
CA SER A 9 -25.56 -26.00 6.79
C SER A 9 -26.70 -25.48 5.92
N ARG A 10 -26.47 -24.44 5.10
CA ARG A 10 -27.51 -23.77 4.32
C ARG A 10 -27.41 -24.14 2.85
N GLN A 11 -28.55 -24.46 2.26
CA GLN A 11 -28.66 -24.72 0.82
C GLN A 11 -29.03 -23.41 0.10
N TYR A 12 -28.27 -23.08 -0.93
CA TYR A 12 -28.51 -21.94 -1.78
C TYR A 12 -28.81 -22.37 -3.21
N LEU A 13 -29.72 -21.64 -3.85
CA LEU A 13 -30.01 -21.73 -5.27
C LEU A 13 -29.92 -20.35 -5.88
N VAL A 14 -28.99 -20.16 -6.79
CA VAL A 14 -28.85 -18.92 -7.58
C VAL A 14 -29.47 -19.15 -8.94
N ARG A 15 -30.37 -18.26 -9.34
CA ARG A 15 -31.08 -18.25 -10.61
C ARG A 15 -30.72 -17.00 -11.39
N ARG A 16 -30.17 -17.17 -12.60
CA ARG A 16 -29.85 -16.08 -13.52
C ARG A 16 -30.46 -16.27 -14.89
N GLY A 17 -31.06 -15.21 -15.43
CA GLY A 17 -31.62 -15.18 -16.77
C GLY A 17 -31.27 -13.85 -17.48
N MET A 18 -31.13 -13.89 -18.80
CA MET A 18 -30.94 -12.73 -19.63
C MET A 18 -32.23 -12.16 -20.23
N LYS A 19 -33.14 -13.09 -20.63
CA LYS A 19 -34.46 -12.74 -21.17
C LYS A 19 -35.48 -13.74 -20.61
N PRO A 20 -36.31 -13.34 -19.63
CA PRO A 20 -36.27 -12.10 -18.89
C PRO A 20 -35.00 -11.94 -18.03
N SER A 21 -34.63 -10.72 -17.71
CA SER A 21 -33.51 -10.44 -16.75
C SER A 21 -33.98 -10.89 -15.37
N VAL A 22 -33.32 -11.93 -14.83
CA VAL A 22 -33.63 -12.51 -13.53
C VAL A 22 -32.31 -12.69 -12.77
N PHE A 23 -32.29 -12.27 -11.53
CA PHE A 23 -31.21 -12.61 -10.60
C PHE A 23 -31.79 -12.82 -9.21
N GLU A 24 -32.10 -14.06 -8.91
CA GLU A 24 -32.69 -14.51 -7.64
C GLU A 24 -31.72 -15.36 -6.86
N ILE A 25 -31.71 -15.17 -5.55
CA ILE A 25 -30.95 -15.98 -4.61
C ILE A 25 -31.95 -16.58 -3.63
N HIS A 26 -32.03 -17.91 -3.58
CA HIS A 26 -32.88 -18.64 -2.64
C HIS A 26 -31.99 -19.27 -1.57
N GLN A 27 -32.44 -19.22 -0.33
CA GLN A 27 -31.82 -19.91 0.81
C GLN A 27 -32.82 -20.87 1.42
N ASN A 28 -32.48 -22.13 1.49
CA ASN A 28 -33.33 -23.21 2.02
C ASN A 28 -34.75 -23.18 1.40
N GLY A 29 -34.83 -22.96 0.09
CA GLY A 29 -36.08 -22.89 -0.67
C GLY A 29 -36.84 -21.57 -0.63
N LYS A 30 -36.44 -20.60 0.22
CA LYS A 30 -37.07 -19.27 0.27
C LYS A 30 -36.21 -18.28 -0.53
N CYS A 31 -36.85 -17.46 -1.37
CA CYS A 31 -36.20 -16.37 -2.06
C CYS A 31 -35.79 -15.31 -1.05
N LEU A 32 -34.53 -14.88 -1.11
CA LEU A 32 -34.03 -13.74 -0.31
C LEU A 32 -34.58 -12.44 -0.91
N ASP A 33 -34.66 -11.41 -0.06
CA ASP A 33 -35.07 -10.07 -0.50
C ASP A 33 -34.15 -9.58 -1.61
N GLN A 34 -34.74 -9.11 -2.69
CA GLN A 34 -34.01 -8.60 -3.82
C GLN A 34 -33.54 -7.17 -3.56
N LEU A 35 -32.25 -6.93 -3.78
CA LEU A 35 -31.68 -5.59 -3.71
C LEU A 35 -32.05 -4.78 -4.95
N ALA A 36 -31.89 -3.45 -4.86
CA ALA A 36 -32.35 -2.50 -5.87
C ALA A 36 -31.82 -2.74 -7.29
N ASN A 37 -30.65 -3.37 -7.40
CA ASN A 37 -30.05 -3.68 -8.70
C ASN A 37 -29.22 -4.98 -8.67
N ALA A 38 -28.91 -5.51 -9.86
CA ALA A 38 -28.16 -6.74 -10.02
C ALA A 38 -26.70 -6.64 -9.51
N VAL A 39 -26.12 -5.45 -9.49
CA VAL A 39 -24.75 -5.22 -9.00
C VAL A 39 -24.71 -5.40 -7.49
N ASP A 40 -25.66 -4.81 -6.77
CA ASP A 40 -25.73 -4.95 -5.32
C ASP A 40 -26.11 -6.38 -4.92
N GLN A 41 -26.97 -7.03 -5.67
CA GLN A 41 -27.31 -8.45 -5.50
C GLN A 41 -26.06 -9.35 -5.70
N GLN A 42 -25.20 -9.02 -6.68
CA GLN A 42 -23.94 -9.72 -6.89
C GLN A 42 -22.99 -9.51 -5.71
N LYS A 43 -22.83 -8.26 -5.26
CA LYS A 43 -22.00 -7.96 -4.08
C LYS A 43 -22.51 -8.71 -2.83
N TYR A 44 -23.82 -8.77 -2.65
CA TYR A 44 -24.42 -9.52 -1.54
C TYR A 44 -24.05 -11.01 -1.61
N LEU A 45 -24.17 -11.62 -2.81
CA LEU A 45 -23.78 -13.02 -3.04
C LEU A 45 -22.30 -13.24 -2.69
N GLU A 46 -21.41 -12.37 -3.18
CA GLU A 46 -19.97 -12.50 -2.99
C GLU A 46 -19.55 -12.25 -1.52
N GLN A 47 -20.07 -11.20 -0.90
CA GLN A 47 -19.59 -10.77 0.42
C GLN A 47 -20.27 -11.48 1.58
N ASN A 48 -21.58 -11.80 1.45
CA ASN A 48 -22.36 -12.33 2.57
C ASN A 48 -22.56 -13.85 2.49
N ILE A 49 -22.61 -14.41 1.29
CA ILE A 49 -22.87 -15.84 1.09
C ILE A 49 -21.57 -16.58 0.78
N LEU A 50 -20.88 -16.20 -0.30
CA LEU A 50 -19.66 -16.88 -0.74
C LEU A 50 -18.43 -16.47 0.06
N LYS A 51 -18.45 -15.27 0.60
CA LYS A 51 -17.30 -14.62 1.28
C LYS A 51 -16.03 -14.60 0.42
N LEU A 52 -16.21 -14.55 -0.89
CA LEU A 52 -15.17 -14.48 -1.90
C LEU A 52 -15.62 -13.55 -3.01
N ASN A 53 -14.75 -12.63 -3.42
CA ASN A 53 -14.97 -11.88 -4.65
C ASN A 53 -14.59 -12.73 -5.88
N PHE A 54 -14.96 -12.26 -7.07
CA PHE A 54 -14.66 -12.96 -8.32
C PHE A 54 -13.16 -13.21 -8.51
N LYS A 55 -12.31 -12.23 -8.17
CA LYS A 55 -10.87 -12.33 -8.33
C LYS A 55 -10.26 -13.42 -7.44
N SER A 56 -10.68 -13.47 -6.18
CA SER A 56 -10.25 -14.52 -5.25
C SER A 56 -10.83 -15.88 -5.59
N PHE A 57 -12.08 -15.91 -6.07
CA PHE A 57 -12.73 -17.13 -6.55
C PHE A 57 -11.95 -17.75 -7.70
N THR A 58 -11.55 -16.96 -8.69
CA THR A 58 -10.77 -17.47 -9.82
C THR A 58 -9.39 -17.98 -9.39
N GLN A 59 -8.79 -17.44 -8.34
CA GLN A 59 -7.49 -17.92 -7.82
C GLN A 59 -7.59 -19.25 -7.03
N ILE A 60 -8.80 -19.67 -6.63
CA ILE A 60 -9.00 -20.85 -5.81
C ILE A 60 -9.73 -21.97 -6.59
N VAL A 61 -10.63 -21.60 -7.49
CA VAL A 61 -11.59 -22.53 -8.10
C VAL A 61 -11.33 -22.74 -9.58
N ILE A 62 -10.84 -21.73 -10.27
CA ILE A 62 -10.70 -21.79 -11.74
C ILE A 62 -9.24 -21.59 -12.11
N LEU A 63 -8.73 -22.51 -12.93
CA LEU A 63 -7.47 -22.36 -13.63
C LEU A 63 -7.76 -22.55 -15.13
N GLY A 64 -7.49 -21.52 -15.95
CA GLY A 64 -7.82 -21.65 -17.37
C GLY A 64 -7.33 -20.50 -18.23
N SER A 65 -7.32 -20.72 -19.53
CA SER A 65 -6.66 -19.86 -20.53
C SER A 65 -7.36 -18.52 -20.78
N SER A 66 -8.68 -18.45 -20.67
CA SER A 66 -9.43 -17.28 -21.20
C SER A 66 -9.86 -16.23 -20.18
N SER A 67 -9.94 -16.57 -18.90
CA SER A 67 -10.41 -15.65 -17.84
C SER A 67 -9.53 -15.65 -16.59
N PHE A 68 -8.52 -16.49 -16.57
CA PHE A 68 -7.60 -16.62 -15.45
C PHE A 68 -6.40 -15.72 -15.63
N VAL A 69 -6.18 -14.81 -14.69
CA VAL A 69 -4.94 -14.06 -14.57
C VAL A 69 -4.14 -14.69 -13.43
N PRO A 70 -2.97 -15.28 -13.70
CA PRO A 70 -2.13 -15.88 -12.67
C PRO A 70 -1.86 -14.91 -11.52
N PHE A 71 -1.76 -15.43 -10.31
CA PHE A 71 -1.54 -14.61 -9.12
C PHE A 71 -0.31 -13.70 -9.27
N MET A 72 0.77 -14.22 -9.84
CA MET A 72 2.01 -13.46 -10.02
C MET A 72 1.91 -12.37 -11.12
N GLN A 73 0.94 -12.47 -12.02
CA GLN A 73 0.66 -11.42 -13.03
C GLN A 73 -0.29 -10.34 -12.51
N LEU A 74 -0.94 -10.56 -11.36
CA LEU A 74 -1.69 -9.50 -10.70
C LEU A 74 -0.74 -8.39 -10.22
N ASN A 75 -1.21 -7.15 -10.26
CA ASN A 75 -0.50 -6.04 -9.62
C ASN A 75 -0.50 -6.21 -8.08
N ALA A 76 0.42 -5.55 -7.38
CA ALA A 76 0.59 -5.68 -5.93
C ALA A 76 -0.73 -5.45 -5.13
N PRO A 77 -1.57 -4.43 -5.41
CA PRO A 77 -2.88 -4.30 -4.78
C PRO A 77 -3.81 -5.49 -5.05
N GLY A 78 -3.78 -6.04 -6.27
CA GLY A 78 -4.59 -7.20 -6.64
C GLY A 78 -4.17 -8.47 -5.91
N ARG A 79 -2.88 -8.73 -5.78
CA ARG A 79 -2.34 -9.85 -4.98
C ARG A 79 -2.77 -9.73 -3.52
N ARG A 80 -2.62 -8.54 -2.96
CA ARG A 80 -3.03 -8.25 -1.59
C ARG A 80 -4.52 -8.46 -1.37
N GLU A 81 -5.37 -7.99 -2.28
CA GLU A 81 -6.82 -8.18 -2.21
C GLU A 81 -7.20 -9.66 -2.17
N VAL A 82 -6.60 -10.49 -3.02
CA VAL A 82 -6.82 -11.95 -3.04
C VAL A 82 -6.46 -12.57 -1.68
N ILE A 83 -5.33 -12.22 -1.13
CA ILE A 83 -4.87 -12.78 0.15
C ILE A 83 -5.72 -12.28 1.33
N GLU A 84 -6.12 -11.01 1.32
CA GLU A 84 -7.03 -10.46 2.33
C GLU A 84 -8.38 -11.18 2.33
N ASP A 85 -8.89 -11.55 1.16
CA ASP A 85 -10.09 -12.38 1.03
C ASP A 85 -9.86 -13.81 1.55
N ILE A 86 -8.79 -14.47 1.10
CA ILE A 86 -8.46 -15.86 1.49
C ILE A 86 -8.27 -15.99 3.00
N LEU A 87 -7.61 -14.99 3.61
CA LEU A 87 -7.39 -14.95 5.05
C LEU A 87 -8.60 -14.41 5.84
N ASP A 88 -9.68 -14.02 5.17
CA ASP A 88 -10.88 -13.40 5.77
C ASP A 88 -10.54 -12.16 6.62
N ILE A 89 -9.60 -11.35 6.14
CA ILE A 89 -9.16 -10.12 6.81
C ILE A 89 -9.59 -8.84 6.10
N LYS A 90 -10.38 -8.96 5.05
CA LYS A 90 -10.94 -7.82 4.29
C LYS A 90 -11.82 -6.93 5.16
N ILE A 91 -12.37 -7.47 6.24
CA ILE A 91 -13.13 -6.71 7.22
C ILE A 91 -12.31 -5.52 7.77
N PHE A 92 -11.01 -5.68 7.97
CA PHE A 92 -10.14 -4.59 8.43
C PHE A 92 -10.01 -3.46 7.40
N SER A 93 -10.03 -3.78 6.10
CA SER A 93 -10.05 -2.79 5.02
C SER A 93 -11.36 -1.98 5.04
N SER A 94 -12.50 -2.66 5.19
CA SER A 94 -13.80 -2.02 5.32
C SER A 94 -13.89 -1.16 6.59
N MET A 95 -13.39 -1.67 7.72
CA MET A 95 -13.28 -0.90 8.96
C MET A 95 -12.40 0.34 8.78
N ASN A 96 -11.27 0.20 8.07
CA ASN A 96 -10.36 1.32 7.81
C ASN A 96 -11.04 2.44 7.01
N GLU A 97 -11.82 2.11 5.99
CA GLU A 97 -12.57 3.11 5.22
C GLU A 97 -13.63 3.83 6.06
N VAL A 98 -14.33 3.10 6.94
CA VAL A 98 -15.28 3.69 7.88
C VAL A 98 -14.57 4.63 8.87
N VAL A 99 -13.45 4.16 9.44
CA VAL A 99 -12.63 4.95 10.37
C VAL A 99 -12.08 6.20 9.69
N LYS A 100 -11.53 6.07 8.47
CA LYS A 100 -11.01 7.18 7.67
C LYS A 100 -12.09 8.25 7.39
N THR A 101 -13.30 7.81 7.05
CA THR A 101 -14.41 8.71 6.81
C THR A 101 -14.81 9.45 8.09
N LYS A 102 -14.93 8.74 9.22
CA LYS A 102 -15.23 9.34 10.53
C LYS A 102 -14.12 10.30 10.97
N LEU A 103 -12.86 9.90 10.81
CA LEU A 103 -11.71 10.73 11.16
C LEU A 103 -11.67 12.03 10.35
N ARG A 104 -11.98 11.95 9.03
CA ARG A 104 -12.12 13.16 8.21
C ARG A 104 -13.20 14.09 8.77
N GLY A 105 -14.38 13.56 9.05
CA GLY A 105 -15.46 14.37 9.63
C GLY A 105 -15.10 14.97 11.00
N ILE A 106 -14.40 14.22 11.87
CA ILE A 106 -13.92 14.74 13.15
C ILE A 106 -12.92 15.89 12.93
N ARG A 107 -11.94 15.72 12.02
CA ARG A 107 -10.95 16.75 11.71
C ARG A 107 -11.59 18.01 11.13
N GLU A 108 -12.57 17.85 10.25
CA GLU A 108 -13.34 18.98 9.73
C GLU A 108 -14.09 19.70 10.86
N ASN A 109 -14.74 18.95 11.76
CA ASN A 109 -15.42 19.52 12.92
C ASN A 109 -14.45 20.25 13.88
N VAL A 110 -13.27 19.65 14.16
CA VAL A 110 -12.24 20.30 14.97
C VAL A 110 -11.80 21.61 14.33
N LYS A 111 -11.56 21.62 13.02
CA LYS A 111 -11.17 22.81 12.28
C LYS A 111 -12.24 23.91 12.36
N VAL A 112 -13.51 23.54 12.20
CA VAL A 112 -14.63 24.50 12.32
C VAL A 112 -14.72 25.05 13.75
N LEU A 113 -14.56 24.19 14.77
CA LEU A 113 -14.59 24.60 16.16
C LEU A 113 -13.38 25.47 16.54
N ASP A 114 -12.18 25.17 16.02
CA ASP A 114 -10.98 25.98 16.24
C ASP A 114 -11.17 27.38 15.62
N LEU A 115 -11.72 27.48 14.41
CA LEU A 115 -12.07 28.77 13.80
C LEU A 115 -13.12 29.52 14.62
N LYS A 116 -14.15 28.80 15.13
CA LYS A 116 -15.17 29.40 16.02
C LYS A 116 -14.56 29.93 17.31
N LYS A 117 -13.65 29.14 17.93
CA LYS A 117 -12.90 29.53 19.13
C LYS A 117 -12.07 30.77 18.88
N GLU A 118 -11.31 30.81 17.79
CA GLU A 118 -10.51 31.97 17.41
C GLU A 118 -11.38 33.21 17.24
N ASN A 119 -12.49 33.08 16.51
CA ASN A 119 -13.45 34.15 16.32
C ASN A 119 -14.06 34.65 17.67
N LEU A 120 -14.41 33.72 18.58
CA LEU A 120 -14.92 34.06 19.90
C LEU A 120 -13.86 34.72 20.76
N THR A 121 -12.61 34.28 20.70
CA THR A 121 -11.48 34.89 21.41
C THR A 121 -11.27 36.33 20.95
N ASP A 122 -11.28 36.53 19.60
CA ASP A 122 -11.20 37.86 19.01
C ASP A 122 -12.37 38.75 19.46
N LYS A 123 -13.61 38.22 19.44
CA LYS A 123 -14.81 38.95 19.90
C LYS A 123 -14.71 39.34 21.37
N ILE A 124 -14.26 38.43 22.25
CA ILE A 124 -14.07 38.70 23.67
C ILE A 124 -13.01 39.80 23.87
N SER A 125 -11.89 39.70 23.15
CA SER A 125 -10.83 40.69 23.21
C SER A 125 -11.32 42.06 22.75
N MET A 126 -12.04 42.12 21.61
CA MET A 126 -12.65 43.34 21.10
C MET A 126 -13.67 43.91 22.06
N GLN A 127 -14.54 43.06 22.57
CA GLN A 127 -15.60 43.49 23.50
C GLN A 127 -15.04 44.05 24.81
N LYS A 128 -14.00 43.41 25.37
CA LYS A 128 -13.30 43.93 26.55
C LYS A 128 -12.65 45.30 26.30
N ASN A 129 -11.96 45.43 25.16
CA ASN A 129 -11.34 46.68 24.77
C ASN A 129 -12.40 47.77 24.57
N PHE A 130 -13.49 47.39 23.91
CA PHE A 130 -14.63 48.33 23.71
C PHE A 130 -15.24 48.79 25.01
N ILE A 131 -15.50 47.87 25.97
CA ILE A 131 -16.03 48.22 27.31
C ILE A 131 -15.05 49.12 28.04
N LYS A 132 -13.74 48.76 28.04
CA LYS A 132 -12.70 49.58 28.67
C LYS A 132 -12.65 51.00 28.10
N GLU A 133 -12.83 51.06 26.78
CA GLU A 133 -12.82 52.34 26.09
C GLU A 133 -14.09 53.18 26.31
N LEU A 134 -15.23 52.52 26.47
CA LEU A 134 -16.45 53.19 26.93
C LEU A 134 -16.31 53.72 28.35
N GLU A 135 -15.46 53.10 29.16
CA GLU A 135 -15.19 53.51 30.55
C GLU A 135 -14.20 54.65 30.67
N GLU A 136 -13.18 54.67 29.85
CA GLU A 136 -12.21 55.77 29.78
C GLU A 136 -12.74 56.85 28.85
N GLN A 137 -12.98 58.03 29.30
CA GLN A 137 -13.69 59.11 28.58
C GLN A 137 -13.08 59.51 27.22
N GLY A 138 -13.88 59.34 26.22
CA GLY A 138 -13.98 59.83 24.85
C GLY A 138 -12.71 60.00 23.97
N GLN A 139 -12.15 61.11 23.95
CA GLN A 139 -11.15 61.47 22.92
C GLN A 139 -9.75 60.86 23.09
N GLU A 140 -9.37 60.54 24.32
CA GLU A 140 -8.05 59.94 24.59
C GLU A 140 -7.93 58.50 24.01
N ARG A 141 -9.05 57.81 23.89
CA ARG A 141 -9.16 56.46 23.36
C ARG A 141 -8.99 56.38 21.86
N ILE A 142 -9.60 57.29 21.13
CA ILE A 142 -9.44 57.38 19.68
C ILE A 142 -8.00 57.70 19.34
N LYS A 143 -7.35 58.53 20.19
CA LYS A 143 -5.95 58.87 20.03
C LYS A 143 -5.03 57.67 20.26
N LYS A 144 -5.28 56.86 21.31
CA LYS A 144 -4.52 55.62 21.57
C LYS A 144 -4.67 54.60 20.42
N LYS A 145 -5.92 54.35 19.99
CA LYS A 145 -6.17 53.43 18.85
C LYS A 145 -5.53 53.92 17.55
N LYS A 146 -5.55 55.19 17.29
CA LYS A 146 -4.84 55.76 16.12
C LYS A 146 -3.33 55.58 16.21
N ASN A 147 -2.75 55.65 17.41
CA ASN A 147 -1.32 55.37 17.59
C ASN A 147 -1.00 53.88 17.36
N THR A 148 -1.76 52.98 17.93
CA THR A 148 -1.59 51.51 17.67
C THR A 148 -1.74 51.18 16.19
N LEU A 149 -2.68 51.81 15.48
CA LEU A 149 -2.84 51.60 14.04
C LEU A 149 -1.60 52.03 13.27
N LYS A 150 -0.93 53.13 13.69
CA LYS A 150 0.32 53.55 13.10
C LYS A 150 1.45 52.51 13.35
N GLU A 151 1.57 51.98 14.56
CA GLU A 151 2.56 50.98 14.93
C GLU A 151 2.39 49.70 14.09
N LEU A 152 1.13 49.19 13.90
CA LEU A 152 0.85 48.06 13.08
C LEU A 152 1.18 48.22 11.59
N VAL A 153 1.04 49.46 11.07
CA VAL A 153 1.45 49.78 9.70
C VAL A 153 2.96 49.65 9.55
N VAL A 154 3.73 50.16 10.49
CA VAL A 154 5.21 50.04 10.48
C VAL A 154 5.64 48.57 10.57
N GLU A 155 5.08 47.78 11.50
CA GLU A 155 5.36 46.35 11.64
C GLU A 155 5.06 45.59 10.32
N ASN A 156 3.96 45.91 9.66
CA ASN A 156 3.61 45.32 8.39
C ASN A 156 4.63 45.58 7.29
N GLU A 157 5.13 46.81 7.22
CA GLU A 157 6.18 47.19 6.27
C GLU A 157 7.50 46.44 6.56
N GLU A 158 7.92 46.33 7.81
CA GLU A 158 9.10 45.55 8.22
C GLU A 158 8.99 44.04 7.86
N LEU A 159 7.82 43.43 8.11
CA LEU A 159 7.60 42.03 7.77
C LEU A 159 7.59 41.78 6.24
N LEU A 160 7.05 42.71 5.47
CA LEU A 160 7.06 42.65 4.01
C LEU A 160 8.49 42.72 3.47
N GLU A 161 9.31 43.67 3.96
CA GLU A 161 10.69 43.79 3.57
C GLU A 161 11.52 42.54 3.95
N SER A 162 11.31 42.01 5.16
CA SER A 162 11.92 40.74 5.59
C SER A 162 11.60 39.58 4.67
N ASN A 163 10.33 39.44 4.25
CA ASN A 163 9.90 38.37 3.33
C ASN A 163 10.53 38.54 1.94
N GLU A 164 10.70 39.78 1.46
CA GLU A 164 11.32 40.03 0.17
C GLU A 164 12.80 39.57 0.17
N VAL A 165 13.53 39.85 1.25
CA VAL A 165 14.90 39.37 1.43
C VAL A 165 14.93 37.83 1.43
N LYS A 166 14.10 37.19 2.23
CA LYS A 166 14.06 35.73 2.33
C LYS A 166 13.69 35.04 1.02
N ASN A 167 12.79 35.62 0.24
CA ASN A 167 12.46 35.12 -1.09
C ASN A 167 13.64 35.20 -2.07
N LYS A 168 14.44 36.25 -1.98
CA LYS A 168 15.69 36.35 -2.76
C LYS A 168 16.70 35.27 -2.34
N GLU A 169 16.80 35.00 -1.05
CA GLU A 169 17.66 33.92 -0.52
C GLU A 169 17.17 32.55 -0.99
N LEU A 170 15.85 32.27 -0.91
CA LEU A 170 15.26 31.04 -1.43
C LEU A 170 15.56 30.80 -2.91
N LEU A 171 15.49 31.86 -3.72
CA LEU A 171 15.85 31.78 -5.13
C LEU A 171 17.32 31.39 -5.32
N THR A 172 18.22 31.97 -4.53
CA THR A 172 19.64 31.62 -4.62
C THR A 172 19.94 30.20 -4.16
N ILE A 173 19.26 29.72 -3.10
CA ILE A 173 19.41 28.38 -2.57
C ILE A 173 18.79 27.37 -3.57
N SER A 174 17.61 27.68 -4.12
CA SER A 174 16.93 26.82 -5.11
C SER A 174 17.82 26.58 -6.34
N ASN A 175 18.49 27.62 -6.83
CA ASN A 175 19.44 27.48 -7.92
C ASN A 175 20.62 26.56 -7.56
N LYS A 176 21.14 26.65 -6.33
CA LYS A 176 22.20 25.75 -5.84
C LYS A 176 21.70 24.31 -5.67
N MET A 177 20.44 24.12 -5.30
CA MET A 177 19.84 22.77 -5.11
C MET A 177 19.71 22.02 -6.43
N THR A 178 19.45 22.69 -7.56
CA THR A 178 19.32 22.03 -8.86
C THR A 178 20.59 21.27 -9.24
N ASP A 179 21.76 21.80 -8.89
CA ASP A 179 23.06 21.20 -9.19
C ASP A 179 23.32 19.88 -8.42
N VAL A 180 22.66 19.72 -7.27
CA VAL A 180 22.90 18.56 -6.37
C VAL A 180 21.68 17.63 -6.25
N SER A 181 20.58 17.95 -6.92
CA SER A 181 19.28 17.28 -6.76
C SER A 181 19.27 15.78 -7.07
N ASN A 182 20.20 15.34 -7.91
CA ASN A 182 20.28 13.94 -8.34
C ASN A 182 21.14 13.05 -7.43
N ALA A 183 21.78 13.62 -6.39
CA ALA A 183 22.75 12.91 -5.56
C ALA A 183 22.15 11.66 -4.88
N THR A 184 20.98 11.78 -4.26
CA THR A 184 20.29 10.64 -3.61
C THR A 184 19.96 9.50 -4.60
N THR A 185 19.53 9.90 -5.81
CA THR A 185 19.22 8.91 -6.87
C THR A 185 20.48 8.22 -7.36
N ASN A 186 21.56 8.98 -7.51
CA ASN A 186 22.87 8.46 -7.91
C ASN A 186 23.43 7.53 -6.83
N LEU A 187 23.39 7.94 -5.56
CA LEU A 187 23.84 7.11 -4.44
C LEU A 187 23.12 5.78 -4.36
N LYS A 188 21.81 5.77 -4.58
CA LYS A 188 21.02 4.52 -4.61
C LYS A 188 21.49 3.60 -5.74
N LYS A 189 21.76 4.14 -6.93
CA LYS A 189 22.32 3.39 -8.07
C LYS A 189 23.73 2.88 -7.76
N LEU A 190 24.60 3.76 -7.26
CA LEU A 190 25.97 3.43 -6.89
C LEU A 190 26.04 2.41 -5.76
N GLY A 191 25.16 2.53 -4.75
CA GLY A 191 25.03 1.55 -3.67
C GLY A 191 24.65 0.16 -4.16
N THR A 192 23.72 0.09 -5.11
CA THR A 192 23.37 -1.18 -5.77
C THR A 192 24.54 -1.75 -6.56
N LEU A 193 25.28 -0.89 -7.25
CA LEU A 193 26.46 -1.28 -8.02
C LEU A 193 27.59 -1.76 -7.09
N LYS A 194 27.84 -1.02 -5.99
CA LYS A 194 28.80 -1.40 -4.95
C LYS A 194 28.51 -2.79 -4.41
N GLY A 195 27.24 -3.09 -4.07
CA GLY A 195 26.85 -4.41 -3.60
C GLY A 195 27.18 -5.51 -4.61
N ARG A 196 26.92 -5.27 -5.90
CA ARG A 196 27.25 -6.22 -6.98
C ARG A 196 28.76 -6.44 -7.14
N VAL A 197 29.53 -5.35 -7.15
CA VAL A 197 30.99 -5.41 -7.29
C VAL A 197 31.61 -6.07 -6.06
N SER A 198 31.20 -5.68 -4.85
CA SER A 198 31.69 -6.25 -3.59
C SER A 198 31.44 -7.77 -3.51
N ASN A 199 30.25 -8.23 -3.93
CA ASN A 199 29.98 -9.67 -4.00
C ASN A 199 30.90 -10.40 -4.99
N LYS A 200 31.17 -9.79 -6.15
CA LYS A 200 32.11 -10.35 -7.14
C LYS A 200 33.54 -10.41 -6.59
N VAL A 201 33.98 -9.37 -5.87
CA VAL A 201 35.27 -9.34 -5.19
C VAL A 201 35.36 -10.49 -4.18
N SER A 202 34.31 -10.65 -3.34
CA SER A 202 34.25 -11.72 -2.36
C SER A 202 34.31 -13.11 -3.01
N THR A 203 33.58 -13.33 -4.11
CA THR A 203 33.60 -14.59 -4.85
C THR A 203 35.00 -14.86 -5.44
N ALA A 204 35.57 -13.86 -6.10
CA ALA A 204 36.93 -13.99 -6.68
C ALA A 204 37.99 -14.25 -5.61
N THR A 205 37.86 -13.63 -4.44
CA THR A 205 38.73 -13.88 -3.27
C THR A 205 38.59 -15.31 -2.76
N THR A 206 37.36 -15.82 -2.69
CA THR A 206 37.07 -17.18 -2.26
C THR A 206 37.64 -18.19 -3.25
N ASP A 207 37.45 -17.97 -4.55
CA ASP A 207 37.97 -18.81 -5.62
C ASP A 207 39.51 -18.83 -5.60
N LEU A 208 40.11 -17.64 -5.46
CA LEU A 208 41.57 -17.51 -5.37
C LEU A 208 42.14 -18.28 -4.16
N LYS A 209 41.49 -18.12 -3.00
CA LYS A 209 41.87 -18.83 -1.77
C LYS A 209 41.73 -20.34 -1.92
N PHE A 210 40.59 -20.78 -2.51
CA PHE A 210 40.36 -22.22 -2.78
C PHE A 210 41.46 -22.84 -3.60
N PHE A 211 41.84 -22.24 -4.74
CA PHE A 211 42.87 -22.78 -5.61
C PHE A 211 44.30 -22.57 -5.08
N LYS A 212 44.54 -21.59 -4.19
CA LYS A 212 45.83 -21.44 -3.50
C LYS A 212 46.03 -22.48 -2.39
N GLU A 213 44.98 -22.79 -1.62
CA GLU A 213 45.12 -23.66 -0.43
C GLU A 213 44.88 -25.14 -0.71
N ASN A 214 44.24 -25.50 -1.83
CA ASN A 214 43.91 -26.90 -2.14
C ASN A 214 44.59 -27.39 -3.41
N THR A 215 45.33 -28.44 -3.26
CA THR A 215 45.87 -29.25 -4.36
C THR A 215 44.98 -30.44 -4.72
N VAL A 216 44.09 -30.80 -3.78
CA VAL A 216 43.07 -31.85 -3.91
C VAL A 216 41.70 -31.21 -3.62
N CYS A 217 40.72 -31.50 -4.44
CA CYS A 217 39.39 -30.95 -4.26
C CYS A 217 38.79 -31.49 -2.94
N PRO A 218 38.44 -30.62 -1.97
CA PRO A 218 37.90 -31.06 -0.69
C PRO A 218 36.48 -31.65 -0.77
N THR A 219 35.81 -31.47 -1.93
CA THR A 219 34.43 -31.96 -2.13
C THR A 219 34.42 -33.34 -2.81
N CYS A 220 35.28 -33.60 -3.80
CA CYS A 220 35.27 -34.86 -4.57
C CYS A 220 36.57 -35.66 -4.40
N THR A 221 37.52 -35.17 -3.62
CA THR A 221 38.82 -35.82 -3.31
C THR A 221 39.69 -36.15 -4.55
N GLN A 222 39.42 -35.50 -5.67
CA GLN A 222 40.26 -35.64 -6.89
C GLN A 222 41.40 -34.63 -6.86
N ASP A 223 42.53 -35.01 -7.35
CA ASP A 223 43.67 -34.12 -7.55
C ASP A 223 43.33 -33.03 -8.58
N ILE A 224 43.68 -31.80 -8.27
CA ILE A 224 43.51 -30.65 -9.15
C ILE A 224 44.80 -30.55 -9.96
N GLU A 225 44.69 -30.74 -11.29
CA GLU A 225 45.80 -30.62 -12.22
C GLU A 225 46.53 -29.27 -12.03
N GLU A 226 47.86 -29.34 -11.86
CA GLU A 226 48.67 -28.18 -11.45
C GLU A 226 48.59 -27.03 -12.47
N GLU A 227 48.61 -27.34 -13.76
CA GLU A 227 48.50 -26.36 -14.82
C GLU A 227 47.13 -25.67 -14.80
N PHE A 228 46.06 -26.44 -14.63
CA PHE A 228 44.70 -25.90 -14.48
C PHE A 228 44.59 -25.03 -13.22
N ARG A 229 45.16 -25.49 -12.10
CA ARG A 229 45.15 -24.76 -10.82
C ARG A 229 45.86 -23.41 -10.93
N LEU A 230 47.07 -23.40 -11.51
CA LEU A 230 47.87 -22.20 -11.72
C LEU A 230 47.17 -21.20 -12.64
N ASN A 231 46.62 -21.67 -13.75
CA ASN A 231 45.85 -20.83 -14.66
C ASN A 231 44.62 -20.19 -13.94
N ARG A 232 43.96 -21.00 -13.11
CA ARG A 232 42.81 -20.48 -12.29
C ARG A 232 43.23 -19.45 -11.24
N ILE A 233 44.40 -19.61 -10.63
CA ILE A 233 44.95 -18.63 -9.69
C ILE A 233 45.24 -17.31 -10.42
N VAL A 234 45.88 -17.35 -11.58
CA VAL A 234 46.20 -16.16 -12.38
C VAL A 234 44.91 -15.44 -12.81
N ASP A 235 43.95 -16.19 -13.35
CA ASP A 235 42.66 -15.64 -13.78
C ASP A 235 41.88 -14.99 -12.59
N ALA A 236 41.87 -15.68 -11.45
CA ALA A 236 41.19 -15.17 -10.26
C ALA A 236 41.91 -13.96 -9.68
N GLN A 237 43.23 -13.92 -9.68
CA GLN A 237 44.02 -12.79 -9.22
C GLN A 237 43.81 -11.55 -10.12
N THR A 238 43.91 -11.73 -11.45
CA THR A 238 43.68 -10.63 -12.40
C THR A 238 42.27 -10.05 -12.24
N LYS A 239 41.26 -10.91 -12.15
CA LYS A 239 39.88 -10.51 -11.89
C LYS A 239 39.73 -9.77 -10.55
N LEU A 240 40.40 -10.24 -9.52
CA LEU A 240 40.35 -9.64 -8.20
C LEU A 240 40.93 -8.21 -8.22
N ASP A 241 42.10 -8.07 -8.89
CA ASP A 241 42.78 -6.76 -8.98
C ASP A 241 41.94 -5.76 -9.79
N GLU A 242 41.36 -6.17 -10.93
CA GLU A 242 40.49 -5.34 -11.74
C GLU A 242 39.21 -4.92 -10.94
N LEU A 243 38.57 -5.88 -10.26
CA LEU A 243 37.37 -5.61 -9.46
C LEU A 243 37.67 -4.78 -8.23
N SER A 244 38.85 -4.96 -7.61
CA SER A 244 39.28 -4.15 -6.46
C SER A 244 39.51 -2.68 -6.85
N ASN A 245 40.25 -2.46 -7.92
CA ASN A 245 40.48 -1.13 -8.48
C ASN A 245 39.14 -0.44 -8.83
N GLY A 246 38.26 -1.18 -9.52
CA GLY A 246 36.91 -0.67 -9.83
C GLY A 246 36.03 -0.42 -8.60
N LEU A 247 36.25 -1.16 -7.52
CA LEU A 247 35.56 -0.91 -6.25
C LEU A 247 36.09 0.37 -5.56
N ASP A 248 37.39 0.61 -5.63
CA ASP A 248 38.02 1.81 -5.05
C ASP A 248 37.55 3.06 -5.79
N ASP A 249 37.53 3.06 -7.13
CA ASP A 249 36.99 4.14 -7.95
C ASP A 249 35.50 4.40 -7.64
N LEU A 250 34.75 3.32 -7.46
CA LEU A 250 33.34 3.40 -7.10
C LEU A 250 33.14 3.98 -5.69
N LEU A 251 34.01 3.64 -4.73
CA LEU A 251 33.97 4.17 -3.38
C LEU A 251 34.29 5.67 -3.36
N GLU A 252 35.24 6.11 -4.18
CA GLU A 252 35.56 7.54 -4.34
C GLU A 252 34.35 8.30 -4.93
N THR A 253 33.75 7.72 -5.98
CA THR A 253 32.52 8.28 -6.57
C THR A 253 31.37 8.34 -5.57
N ILE A 254 31.17 7.30 -4.77
CA ILE A 254 30.16 7.29 -3.69
C ILE A 254 30.43 8.41 -2.69
N LYS A 255 31.69 8.58 -2.27
CA LYS A 255 32.08 9.63 -1.32
C LYS A 255 31.79 11.03 -1.86
N THR A 256 32.02 11.25 -3.15
CA THR A 256 31.67 12.53 -3.79
C THR A 256 30.16 12.76 -3.82
N GLU A 257 29.38 11.74 -4.18
CA GLU A 257 27.91 11.85 -4.16
C GLU A 257 27.33 11.94 -2.74
N GLU A 258 27.94 11.31 -1.73
CA GLU A 258 27.59 11.49 -0.32
C GLU A 258 27.77 12.94 0.14
N ASN A 259 28.87 13.57 -0.29
CA ASN A 259 29.08 14.99 0.00
C ASN A 259 28.03 15.86 -0.69
N ARG A 260 27.67 15.55 -1.95
CA ARG A 260 26.59 16.25 -2.66
C ARG A 260 25.23 16.03 -1.99
N GLU A 261 24.95 14.83 -1.51
CA GLU A 261 23.72 14.54 -0.76
C GLU A 261 23.67 15.29 0.56
N ARG A 262 24.80 15.38 1.29
CA ARG A 262 24.89 16.21 2.50
C ARG A 262 24.57 17.66 2.20
N GLN A 263 25.20 18.21 1.14
CA GLN A 263 24.92 19.57 0.69
C GLN A 263 23.44 19.77 0.33
N PHE A 264 22.84 18.81 -0.39
CA PHE A 264 21.42 18.86 -0.72
C PHE A 264 20.55 18.85 0.54
N ASN A 265 20.88 18.00 1.50
CA ASN A 265 20.14 17.90 2.76
C ASN A 265 20.28 19.18 3.61
N GLU A 266 21.45 19.78 3.63
CA GLU A 266 21.67 21.09 4.31
C GLU A 266 20.87 22.20 3.63
N LEU A 267 20.97 22.31 2.30
CA LEU A 267 20.20 23.28 1.53
C LEU A 267 18.68 23.05 1.68
N SER A 268 18.24 21.81 1.68
CA SER A 268 16.84 21.45 1.89
C SER A 268 16.33 21.85 3.27
N LYS A 269 17.14 21.66 4.31
CA LYS A 269 16.81 22.14 5.66
C LYS A 269 16.68 23.67 5.68
N GLU A 270 17.58 24.35 4.99
CA GLU A 270 17.57 25.81 4.92
C GLU A 270 16.36 26.33 4.13
N VAL A 271 16.01 25.69 3.02
CA VAL A 271 14.75 25.97 2.29
C VAL A 271 13.54 25.77 3.19
N THR A 272 13.53 24.67 3.90
CA THR A 272 12.42 24.39 4.83
C THR A 272 12.35 25.46 5.92
N ARG A 273 13.48 25.86 6.47
CA ARG A 273 13.56 26.94 7.45
C ARG A 273 13.03 28.25 6.90
N LEU A 274 13.58 28.70 5.75
CA LEU A 274 13.17 29.96 5.12
C LEU A 274 11.70 29.96 4.71
N THR A 275 11.22 28.83 4.14
CA THR A 275 9.81 28.69 3.78
C THR A 275 8.91 28.78 5.01
N HIS A 276 9.34 28.17 6.11
CA HIS A 276 8.60 28.24 7.37
C HIS A 276 8.59 29.68 7.93
N GLU A 277 9.72 30.38 7.87
CA GLU A 277 9.80 31.78 8.33
C GLU A 277 8.92 32.71 7.49
N ILE A 278 8.94 32.57 6.16
CA ILE A 278 8.06 33.32 5.25
C ILE A 278 6.59 33.03 5.56
N SER A 279 6.26 31.75 5.78
CA SER A 279 4.91 31.34 6.16
C SER A 279 4.47 32.00 7.47
N ASN A 280 5.34 32.01 8.49
CA ASN A 280 5.05 32.66 9.76
C ASN A 280 4.85 34.18 9.61
N ASN A 281 5.71 34.84 8.84
CA ASN A 281 5.56 36.25 8.55
C ASN A 281 4.24 36.55 7.81
N ASN A 282 3.86 35.73 6.83
CA ASN A 282 2.62 35.88 6.10
C ASN A 282 1.40 35.70 7.00
N ILE A 283 1.45 34.76 7.95
CA ILE A 283 0.41 34.58 8.97
C ILE A 283 0.31 35.85 9.82
N ARG A 284 1.46 36.40 10.24
CA ARG A 284 1.49 37.64 11.04
C ARG A 284 0.95 38.83 10.26
N ILE A 285 1.36 39.03 9.01
CA ILE A 285 0.86 40.08 8.09
C ILE A 285 -0.67 39.97 7.94
N SER A 286 -1.18 38.77 7.70
CA SER A 286 -2.63 38.55 7.63
C SER A 286 -3.33 38.92 8.95
N GLY A 287 -2.71 38.60 10.09
CA GLY A 287 -3.14 39.00 11.41
C GLY A 287 -3.22 40.52 11.58
N ILE A 288 -2.16 41.23 11.16
CA ILE A 288 -2.07 42.70 11.22
C ILE A 288 -3.14 43.35 10.34
N HIS A 289 -3.35 42.86 9.10
CA HIS A 289 -4.40 43.39 8.24
C HIS A 289 -5.78 43.25 8.86
N LYS A 290 -6.08 42.09 9.45
CA LYS A 290 -7.33 41.82 10.15
C LYS A 290 -7.52 42.76 11.35
N GLN A 291 -6.44 42.94 12.16
CA GLN A 291 -6.47 43.84 13.32
C GLN A 291 -6.67 45.28 12.91
N SER A 292 -5.98 45.77 11.89
CA SER A 292 -6.07 47.15 11.40
C SER A 292 -7.49 47.47 10.90
N LYS A 293 -8.10 46.54 10.15
CA LYS A 293 -9.50 46.67 9.69
C LYS A 293 -10.48 46.73 10.88
N ASN A 294 -10.25 45.88 11.91
CA ASN A 294 -11.09 45.82 13.06
C ASN A 294 -10.97 47.09 13.90
N LEU A 295 -9.76 47.60 14.14
CA LEU A 295 -9.52 48.86 14.83
C LEU A 295 -10.18 50.05 14.13
N GLY A 296 -10.13 50.08 12.78
CA GLY A 296 -10.84 51.10 12.00
C GLY A 296 -12.36 51.08 12.24
N ASN A 297 -12.95 49.89 12.18
CA ASN A 297 -14.39 49.72 12.43
C ASN A 297 -14.76 50.08 13.88
N GLU A 298 -13.91 49.73 14.86
CA GLU A 298 -14.10 50.02 16.26
C GLU A 298 -14.05 51.54 16.56
N ILE A 299 -13.08 52.24 15.96
CA ILE A 299 -13.01 53.72 16.05
C ILE A 299 -14.34 54.36 15.57
N GLN A 300 -14.89 53.81 14.46
CA GLN A 300 -16.13 54.30 13.92
C GLN A 300 -17.33 53.99 14.85
N THR A 301 -17.35 52.80 15.44
CA THR A 301 -18.42 52.35 16.37
C THR A 301 -18.35 53.13 17.69
N ILE A 302 -17.15 53.38 18.25
CA ILE A 302 -16.97 54.17 19.47
C ILE A 302 -17.47 55.60 19.28
N THR A 303 -17.22 56.15 18.09
CA THR A 303 -17.69 57.49 17.74
C THR A 303 -19.23 57.60 17.69
N SER A 304 -19.88 56.47 17.33
CA SER A 304 -21.36 56.43 17.20
C SER A 304 -22.10 55.97 18.47
N ASN A 305 -21.47 55.20 19.37
CA ASN A 305 -22.17 54.45 20.43
C ASN A 305 -21.78 54.82 21.89
N LEU A 306 -21.36 56.02 22.20
CA LEU A 306 -20.94 56.47 23.55
C LEU A 306 -22.01 56.36 24.67
N GLN A 307 -23.19 55.80 24.42
CA GLN A 307 -24.33 55.86 25.36
C GLN A 307 -24.87 54.50 25.89
N ASN A 308 -24.37 53.33 25.52
CA ASN A 308 -24.99 52.05 25.94
C ASN A 308 -24.05 51.08 26.67
N LYS A 309 -23.77 51.27 27.93
CA LYS A 309 -22.85 50.46 28.77
C LYS A 309 -23.39 49.06 29.16
N ASN A 310 -24.65 48.94 29.52
CA ASN A 310 -25.19 47.71 30.17
C ASN A 310 -25.35 46.55 29.19
N SER A 311 -25.76 46.78 27.95
CA SER A 311 -25.91 45.74 26.93
C SER A 311 -24.57 45.12 26.48
N GLU A 312 -23.47 45.85 26.61
CA GLU A 312 -22.16 45.39 26.17
C GLU A 312 -21.50 44.44 27.17
N HIS A 313 -21.80 44.57 28.47
CA HIS A 313 -21.38 43.60 29.49
C HIS A 313 -22.13 42.27 29.36
N GLU A 314 -23.42 42.29 29.06
CA GLU A 314 -24.21 41.06 28.80
C GLU A 314 -23.65 40.30 27.58
N LYS A 315 -23.33 41.01 26.50
CA LYS A 315 -22.71 40.41 25.32
C LYS A 315 -21.36 39.73 25.64
N LEU A 316 -20.52 40.38 26.48
CA LEU A 316 -19.25 39.84 26.89
C LEU A 316 -19.41 38.51 27.65
N GLU A 317 -20.37 38.43 28.55
CA GLU A 317 -20.64 37.21 29.32
C GLU A 317 -21.16 36.09 28.40
N THR A 318 -22.01 36.41 27.45
CA THR A 318 -22.46 35.42 26.42
C THR A 318 -21.30 34.86 25.61
N PHE A 319 -20.41 35.73 25.16
CA PHE A 319 -19.23 35.28 24.39
C PHE A 319 -18.27 34.40 25.22
N LYS A 320 -18.13 34.67 26.52
CA LYS A 320 -17.32 33.80 27.40
C LYS A 320 -17.94 32.42 27.58
N GLN A 321 -19.26 32.34 27.78
CA GLN A 321 -19.97 31.05 27.88
C GLN A 321 -19.88 30.26 26.59
N ASP A 322 -20.01 30.91 25.43
CA ASP A 322 -19.86 30.28 24.12
C ASP A 322 -18.43 29.77 23.90
N LEU A 323 -17.43 30.51 24.35
CA LEU A 323 -16.02 30.12 24.27
C LEU A 323 -15.76 28.87 25.13
N GLU A 324 -16.22 28.84 26.35
CA GLU A 324 -16.09 27.70 27.27
C GLU A 324 -16.76 26.45 26.67
N SER A 325 -17.97 26.58 26.14
CA SER A 325 -18.65 25.51 25.42
C SER A 325 -17.86 25.02 24.25
N SER A 326 -17.27 25.93 23.46
CA SER A 326 -16.42 25.57 22.31
C SER A 326 -15.16 24.83 22.73
N TYR A 327 -14.51 25.24 23.82
CA TYR A 327 -13.36 24.53 24.40
C TYR A 327 -13.69 23.11 24.79
N ASN A 328 -14.80 22.89 25.46
CA ASN A 328 -15.26 21.58 25.89
C ASN A 328 -15.53 20.68 24.65
N GLN A 329 -16.16 21.22 23.61
CA GLN A 329 -16.41 20.51 22.35
C GLN A 329 -15.12 20.16 21.61
N ILE A 330 -14.15 21.08 21.54
CA ILE A 330 -12.84 20.83 20.92
C ILE A 330 -12.11 19.70 21.65
N THR A 331 -12.10 19.74 22.99
CA THR A 331 -11.43 18.72 23.81
C THR A 331 -12.03 17.34 23.59
N ASP A 332 -13.36 17.24 23.55
CA ASP A 332 -14.07 16.00 23.24
C ASP A 332 -13.73 15.50 21.81
N GLN A 333 -13.78 16.39 20.82
CA GLN A 333 -13.47 16.02 19.44
C GLN A 333 -12.00 15.62 19.25
N LYS A 334 -11.04 16.31 19.89
CA LYS A 334 -9.61 15.95 19.84
C LYS A 334 -9.31 14.63 20.54
N THR A 335 -10.04 14.31 21.60
CA THR A 335 -9.94 13.00 22.24
C THR A 335 -10.42 11.90 21.28
N LYS A 336 -11.59 12.10 20.66
CA LYS A 336 -12.10 11.19 19.63
C LYS A 336 -11.15 11.08 18.42
N GLU A 337 -10.58 12.20 17.96
CA GLU A 337 -9.61 12.21 16.88
C GLU A 337 -8.42 11.30 17.19
N ARG A 338 -7.83 11.45 18.38
CA ARG A 338 -6.68 10.64 18.82
C ARG A 338 -7.02 9.14 18.87
N ASP A 339 -8.20 8.80 19.38
CA ASP A 339 -8.65 7.42 19.45
C ASP A 339 -8.88 6.84 18.06
N TYR A 340 -9.51 7.59 17.16
CA TYR A 340 -9.68 7.18 15.77
C TYR A 340 -8.38 7.14 14.97
N ASP A 341 -7.42 8.05 15.21
CA ASP A 341 -6.09 8.01 14.61
C ASP A 341 -5.31 6.76 15.04
N PHE A 342 -5.41 6.40 16.32
CA PHE A 342 -4.81 5.16 16.81
C PHE A 342 -5.41 3.93 16.11
N VAL A 343 -6.74 3.84 16.08
CA VAL A 343 -7.43 2.75 15.37
C VAL A 343 -7.09 2.74 13.88
N TYR A 344 -7.05 3.90 13.24
CA TYR A 344 -6.65 4.05 11.84
C TYR A 344 -5.24 3.54 11.59
N SER A 345 -4.30 3.86 12.48
CA SER A 345 -2.91 3.38 12.38
C SER A 345 -2.80 1.86 12.47
N LEU A 346 -3.64 1.23 13.31
CA LEU A 346 -3.72 -0.23 13.44
C LEU A 346 -4.33 -0.91 12.20
N LEU A 347 -5.31 -0.25 11.56
CA LEU A 347 -6.05 -0.80 10.42
C LEU A 347 -5.35 -0.54 9.07
N LYS A 348 -4.34 0.33 9.01
CA LYS A 348 -3.50 0.53 7.83
C LYS A 348 -2.85 -0.78 7.37
N ASP A 349 -2.41 -0.79 6.13
CA ASP A 349 -1.78 -1.95 5.52
C ASP A 349 -0.54 -2.44 6.29
N GLY A 350 0.27 -1.57 6.85
CA GLY A 350 1.38 -1.92 7.75
C GLY A 350 0.99 -2.32 9.19
N GLY A 351 -0.31 -2.27 9.54
CA GLY A 351 -0.82 -2.55 10.88
C GLY A 351 -1.19 -4.03 11.11
N VAL A 352 -2.40 -4.25 11.62
CA VAL A 352 -2.90 -5.59 12.00
C VAL A 352 -2.92 -6.55 10.81
N LYS A 353 -3.32 -6.07 9.61
CA LYS A 353 -3.37 -6.91 8.41
C LYS A 353 -2.01 -7.51 8.07
N THR A 354 -0.98 -6.69 8.02
CA THR A 354 0.40 -7.16 7.75
C THR A 354 0.90 -8.09 8.85
N LYS A 355 0.58 -7.83 10.12
CA LYS A 355 0.93 -8.75 11.21
C LYS A 355 0.26 -10.12 11.06
N ILE A 356 -0.99 -10.15 10.59
CA ILE A 356 -1.69 -11.40 10.31
C ILE A 356 -1.04 -12.09 9.12
N ILE A 357 -0.84 -11.39 8.01
CA ILE A 357 -0.18 -11.93 6.81
C ILE A 357 1.19 -12.52 7.18
N LYS A 358 2.02 -11.78 7.89
CA LYS A 358 3.34 -12.21 8.35
C LYS A 358 3.31 -13.52 9.15
N LYS A 359 2.26 -13.74 9.91
CA LYS A 359 2.06 -14.99 10.66
C LYS A 359 1.78 -16.19 9.74
N TYR A 360 1.09 -15.97 8.62
CA TYR A 360 0.76 -17.03 7.67
C TYR A 360 1.80 -17.22 6.58
N LEU A 361 2.65 -16.23 6.34
CA LEU A 361 3.63 -16.22 5.26
C LEU A 361 4.60 -17.42 5.30
N PRO A 362 5.16 -17.84 6.45
CA PRO A 362 6.00 -19.03 6.51
C PRO A 362 5.26 -20.30 6.08
N LEU A 363 3.99 -20.45 6.51
CA LEU A 363 3.15 -21.58 6.10
C LEU A 363 2.86 -21.54 4.59
N ILE A 364 2.53 -20.37 4.06
CA ILE A 364 2.29 -20.15 2.64
C ILE A 364 3.54 -20.56 1.85
N ASN A 365 4.69 -20.02 2.19
CA ASN A 365 5.95 -20.31 1.50
C ASN A 365 6.33 -21.79 1.61
N GLN A 366 6.11 -22.41 2.75
CA GLN A 366 6.32 -23.84 2.94
C GLN A 366 5.41 -24.68 2.01
N GLN A 367 4.13 -24.34 1.92
CA GLN A 367 3.19 -25.07 1.07
C GLN A 367 3.50 -24.87 -0.42
N ILE A 368 3.84 -23.66 -0.85
CA ILE A 368 4.25 -23.41 -2.24
C ILE A 368 5.41 -24.33 -2.61
N ASN A 369 6.48 -24.31 -1.83
CA ASN A 369 7.67 -25.12 -2.13
C ASN A 369 7.38 -26.62 -2.03
N ARG A 370 6.51 -27.05 -1.13
CA ARG A 370 6.06 -28.44 -1.06
C ARG A 370 5.35 -28.88 -2.36
N TYR A 371 4.45 -28.04 -2.88
CA TYR A 371 3.76 -28.36 -4.13
C TYR A 371 4.70 -28.31 -5.33
N LEU A 372 5.65 -27.38 -5.36
CA LEU A 372 6.68 -27.34 -6.40
C LEU A 372 7.53 -28.60 -6.38
N GLN A 373 7.97 -29.06 -5.22
CA GLN A 373 8.71 -30.33 -5.08
C GLN A 373 7.89 -31.54 -5.52
N MET A 374 6.59 -31.57 -5.21
CA MET A 374 5.68 -32.64 -5.67
C MET A 374 5.51 -32.67 -7.20
N MET A 375 5.78 -31.55 -7.88
CA MET A 375 5.78 -31.44 -9.35
C MET A 375 7.18 -31.58 -9.95
N ASP A 376 8.12 -32.11 -9.16
CA ASP A 376 9.54 -32.29 -9.56
C ASP A 376 10.20 -30.98 -10.01
N PHE A 377 9.81 -29.89 -9.36
CA PHE A 377 10.34 -28.56 -9.65
C PHE A 377 11.05 -27.98 -8.42
N TYR A 378 12.37 -28.14 -8.41
CA TYR A 378 13.22 -27.87 -7.26
C TYR A 378 13.77 -26.45 -7.27
N ILE A 379 12.90 -25.49 -7.04
CA ILE A 379 13.26 -24.09 -6.79
C ILE A 379 12.86 -23.70 -5.36
N ASN A 380 13.47 -22.68 -4.81
CA ASN A 380 13.00 -22.07 -3.59
C ASN A 380 12.26 -20.77 -3.93
N PHE A 381 10.95 -20.87 -3.98
CA PHE A 381 10.05 -19.76 -4.25
C PHE A 381 9.51 -19.21 -2.94
N THR A 382 9.69 -17.92 -2.69
CA THR A 382 9.19 -17.26 -1.50
C THR A 382 8.48 -15.96 -1.85
N LEU A 383 7.43 -15.67 -1.10
CA LEU A 383 6.73 -14.40 -1.13
C LEU A 383 7.09 -13.59 0.11
N ASP A 384 7.26 -12.29 -0.04
CA ASP A 384 7.41 -11.34 1.06
C ASP A 384 6.05 -10.82 1.58
N GLU A 385 6.07 -9.87 2.48
CA GLU A 385 4.87 -9.28 3.12
C GLU A 385 4.03 -8.43 2.14
N GLU A 386 4.63 -7.94 1.06
CA GLU A 386 4.01 -7.26 -0.07
C GLU A 386 3.63 -8.20 -1.21
N PHE A 387 3.87 -9.53 -1.04
CA PHE A 387 3.67 -10.57 -2.05
C PHE A 387 4.53 -10.41 -3.30
N ASN A 388 5.72 -9.82 -3.16
CA ASN A 388 6.74 -9.90 -4.18
C ASN A 388 7.44 -11.25 -4.07
N GLU A 389 7.77 -11.81 -5.23
CA GLU A 389 8.49 -13.06 -5.27
C GLU A 389 9.98 -12.88 -5.08
N SER A 390 10.58 -13.84 -4.41
CA SER A 390 12.02 -14.09 -4.44
C SER A 390 12.25 -15.56 -4.78
N VAL A 391 12.96 -15.79 -5.86
CA VAL A 391 13.25 -17.14 -6.34
C VAL A 391 14.73 -17.39 -6.23
N LYS A 392 15.10 -18.44 -5.52
CA LYS A 392 16.46 -18.93 -5.46
C LYS A 392 16.56 -20.28 -6.16
N SER A 393 17.40 -20.34 -7.16
CA SER A 393 17.72 -21.55 -7.88
C SER A 393 19.19 -21.92 -7.61
N PRO A 394 19.56 -23.20 -7.64
CA PRO A 394 20.96 -23.61 -7.54
C PRO A 394 21.90 -23.01 -8.59
N ILE A 395 21.32 -22.50 -9.68
CA ILE A 395 22.05 -22.06 -10.87
C ILE A 395 22.00 -20.53 -11.05
N HIS A 396 21.01 -19.83 -10.50
CA HIS A 396 20.74 -18.40 -10.76
C HIS A 396 20.35 -17.65 -9.49
N GLU A 397 20.98 -16.49 -9.24
CA GLU A 397 20.77 -15.68 -8.03
C GLU A 397 19.62 -14.68 -8.13
N ASP A 398 19.23 -14.25 -9.33
CA ASP A 398 18.18 -13.24 -9.56
C ASP A 398 17.18 -13.75 -10.60
N PHE A 399 16.28 -14.62 -10.18
CA PHE A 399 15.17 -15.08 -11.01
C PHE A 399 13.86 -14.45 -10.56
N SER A 400 13.06 -14.04 -11.53
CA SER A 400 11.68 -13.60 -11.31
C SER A 400 10.72 -14.57 -11.99
N TYR A 401 9.46 -14.54 -11.60
CA TYR A 401 8.41 -15.32 -12.26
C TYR A 401 8.38 -15.12 -13.80
N ALA A 402 8.67 -13.90 -14.25
CA ALA A 402 8.69 -13.59 -15.68
C ALA A 402 9.77 -14.34 -16.47
N SER A 403 10.84 -14.76 -15.80
CA SER A 403 12.00 -15.41 -16.42
C SER A 403 11.79 -16.91 -16.72
N PHE A 404 10.71 -17.49 -16.17
CA PHE A 404 10.42 -18.92 -16.36
C PHE A 404 9.73 -19.19 -17.70
N SER A 405 9.95 -20.41 -18.23
CA SER A 405 9.19 -20.94 -19.35
C SER A 405 7.69 -21.08 -18.99
N GLU A 406 6.83 -21.17 -19.99
CA GLU A 406 5.38 -21.31 -19.75
C GLU A 406 5.03 -22.57 -18.96
N GLY A 407 5.75 -23.67 -19.16
CA GLY A 407 5.56 -24.90 -18.36
C GLY A 407 5.99 -24.75 -16.91
N GLU A 408 7.07 -24.04 -16.63
CA GLU A 408 7.52 -23.72 -15.28
C GLU A 408 6.59 -22.73 -14.58
N LYS A 409 6.15 -21.68 -15.28
CA LYS A 409 5.12 -20.76 -14.79
C LYS A 409 3.85 -21.50 -14.40
N MET A 410 3.40 -22.44 -15.23
CA MET A 410 2.23 -23.25 -14.94
C MET A 410 2.41 -24.07 -13.65
N ARG A 411 3.60 -24.64 -13.39
CA ARG A 411 3.90 -25.34 -12.13
C ARG A 411 3.82 -24.41 -10.93
N ILE A 412 4.36 -23.19 -11.06
CA ILE A 412 4.27 -22.16 -10.02
C ILE A 412 2.80 -21.77 -9.77
N ASP A 413 2.03 -21.52 -10.82
CA ASP A 413 0.62 -21.13 -10.73
C ASP A 413 -0.24 -22.23 -10.09
N LEU A 414 0.04 -23.46 -10.40
CA LEU A 414 -0.58 -24.64 -9.77
C LEU A 414 -0.21 -24.74 -8.28
N ALA A 415 1.07 -24.56 -7.95
CA ALA A 415 1.53 -24.58 -6.57
C ALA A 415 0.85 -23.47 -5.75
N LEU A 416 0.73 -22.28 -6.33
CA LEU A 416 0.01 -21.15 -5.72
C LEU A 416 -1.47 -21.47 -5.55
N LEU A 417 -2.16 -21.95 -6.58
CA LEU A 417 -3.58 -22.34 -6.52
C LEU A 417 -3.83 -23.34 -5.39
N PHE A 418 -3.04 -24.40 -5.32
CA PHE A 418 -3.20 -25.41 -4.26
C PHE A 418 -2.90 -24.83 -2.87
N THR A 419 -1.89 -23.97 -2.78
CA THR A 419 -1.56 -23.28 -1.54
C THR A 419 -2.73 -22.40 -1.09
N TRP A 420 -3.30 -21.61 -1.99
CA TRP A 420 -4.44 -20.74 -1.67
C TRP A 420 -5.68 -21.55 -1.24
N ARG A 421 -5.93 -22.69 -1.88
CA ARG A 421 -7.00 -23.61 -1.47
C ARG A 421 -6.77 -24.16 -0.06
N GLU A 422 -5.56 -24.56 0.24
CA GLU A 422 -5.19 -25.10 1.56
C GLU A 422 -5.31 -24.01 2.65
N VAL A 423 -4.79 -22.82 2.40
CA VAL A 423 -4.90 -21.67 3.31
C VAL A 423 -6.37 -21.29 3.55
N ALA A 424 -7.19 -21.23 2.49
CA ALA A 424 -8.62 -20.97 2.61
C ALA A 424 -9.33 -22.04 3.46
N ARG A 425 -8.96 -23.32 3.31
CA ARG A 425 -9.49 -24.44 4.09
C ARG A 425 -9.11 -24.33 5.57
N PHE A 426 -7.86 -23.99 5.89
CA PHE A 426 -7.42 -23.80 7.27
C PHE A 426 -8.18 -22.68 7.98
N LYS A 427 -8.56 -21.64 7.25
CA LYS A 427 -9.33 -20.52 7.80
C LYS A 427 -10.82 -20.76 7.92
N ASN A 428 -11.35 -21.86 7.39
CA ASN A 428 -12.80 -22.13 7.27
C ASN A 428 -13.59 -21.03 6.52
N SER A 429 -12.88 -20.06 5.92
CA SER A 429 -13.54 -18.93 5.27
C SER A 429 -14.21 -19.34 3.96
N THR A 430 -13.62 -20.32 3.24
CA THR A 430 -14.13 -20.77 1.94
C THR A 430 -13.59 -22.15 1.59
N ASN A 431 -14.23 -23.17 2.15
CA ASN A 431 -13.93 -24.54 1.77
C ASN A 431 -14.79 -24.93 0.55
N THR A 432 -14.29 -24.60 -0.66
CA THR A 432 -14.97 -25.04 -1.89
C THR A 432 -14.49 -26.43 -2.29
N ASN A 433 -15.45 -27.31 -2.59
CA ASN A 433 -15.16 -28.62 -3.14
C ASN A 433 -15.13 -28.64 -4.68
N LEU A 434 -15.14 -27.50 -5.33
CA LEU A 434 -15.09 -27.34 -6.79
C LEU A 434 -13.71 -26.92 -7.25
N LEU A 435 -13.22 -27.52 -8.34
CA LEU A 435 -12.05 -27.08 -9.09
C LEU A 435 -12.33 -27.28 -10.58
N ILE A 436 -12.12 -26.22 -11.36
CA ILE A 436 -12.29 -26.20 -12.80
C ILE A 436 -10.94 -25.86 -13.43
N MET A 437 -10.50 -26.68 -14.36
CA MET A 437 -9.28 -26.49 -15.11
C MET A 437 -9.59 -26.49 -16.60
N ASP A 438 -9.32 -25.38 -17.24
CA ASP A 438 -9.67 -25.16 -18.64
C ASP A 438 -8.39 -25.07 -19.48
N GLU A 439 -8.16 -26.06 -20.35
CA GLU A 439 -7.00 -26.17 -21.26
C GLU A 439 -5.61 -26.14 -20.59
N VAL A 440 -5.55 -26.35 -19.28
CA VAL A 440 -4.28 -26.32 -18.50
C VAL A 440 -3.26 -27.36 -19.01
N PHE A 441 -3.76 -28.48 -19.51
CA PHE A 441 -2.94 -29.59 -19.98
C PHE A 441 -2.56 -29.50 -21.46
N ASP A 442 -3.21 -28.62 -22.22
CA ASP A 442 -3.13 -28.67 -23.67
C ASP A 442 -1.87 -28.04 -24.24
N SER A 443 -1.35 -26.99 -23.61
CA SER A 443 -0.21 -26.24 -24.12
C SER A 443 1.00 -26.17 -23.20
N SER A 444 0.83 -26.32 -21.88
CA SER A 444 1.86 -25.91 -20.92
C SER A 444 2.50 -27.05 -20.14
N LEU A 445 1.94 -28.25 -20.14
CA LEU A 445 2.48 -29.41 -19.44
C LEU A 445 2.84 -30.52 -20.44
N ASP A 446 4.07 -31.01 -20.30
CA ASP A 446 4.50 -32.24 -20.98
C ASP A 446 3.86 -33.50 -20.36
N THR A 447 4.06 -34.65 -20.95
CA THR A 447 3.49 -35.92 -20.49
C THR A 447 3.92 -36.22 -19.05
N PHE A 448 5.18 -35.97 -18.71
CA PHE A 448 5.73 -36.19 -17.37
C PHE A 448 5.09 -35.24 -16.35
N GLY A 449 5.06 -33.95 -16.65
CA GLY A 449 4.40 -32.94 -15.79
C GLY A 449 2.90 -33.21 -15.59
N THR A 450 2.23 -33.74 -16.61
CA THR A 450 0.85 -34.19 -16.53
C THR A 450 0.66 -35.34 -15.55
N ASP A 451 1.55 -36.32 -15.56
CA ASP A 451 1.48 -37.48 -14.66
C ASP A 451 1.76 -37.10 -13.19
N GLU A 452 2.77 -36.26 -12.97
CA GLU A 452 3.04 -35.74 -11.62
C GLU A 452 1.87 -34.91 -11.08
N PHE A 453 1.29 -34.10 -11.93
CA PHE A 453 0.12 -33.31 -11.57
C PHE A 453 -1.12 -34.18 -11.26
N MET A 454 -1.34 -35.26 -12.03
CA MET A 454 -2.42 -36.23 -11.75
C MET A 454 -2.24 -36.92 -10.41
N LYS A 455 -1.00 -37.14 -9.96
CA LYS A 455 -0.72 -37.66 -8.61
C LYS A 455 -1.18 -36.65 -7.54
N ILE A 456 -0.90 -35.36 -7.73
CA ILE A 456 -1.32 -34.30 -6.82
C ILE A 456 -2.86 -34.25 -6.73
N ILE A 457 -3.55 -34.25 -7.86
CA ILE A 457 -5.02 -34.26 -7.89
C ILE A 457 -5.58 -35.41 -7.05
N ARG A 458 -5.06 -36.61 -7.23
CA ARG A 458 -5.54 -37.80 -6.51
C ARG A 458 -5.20 -37.77 -5.01
N TYR A 459 -4.10 -37.18 -4.65
CA TYR A 459 -3.58 -37.21 -3.26
C TYR A 459 -4.08 -36.03 -2.43
N VAL A 460 -4.08 -34.82 -2.99
CA VAL A 460 -4.30 -33.56 -2.27
C VAL A 460 -5.77 -33.16 -2.30
N LEU A 461 -6.48 -33.44 -3.39
CA LEU A 461 -7.85 -33.00 -3.61
C LEU A 461 -8.89 -34.07 -3.33
N LYS A 462 -8.62 -34.95 -2.39
CA LYS A 462 -9.61 -35.96 -1.97
C LYS A 462 -10.92 -35.30 -1.54
N GLY A 463 -12.02 -35.64 -2.23
CA GLY A 463 -13.34 -35.10 -1.96
C GLY A 463 -13.72 -33.81 -2.71
N ALA A 464 -12.84 -33.32 -3.59
CA ALA A 464 -13.17 -32.23 -4.49
C ALA A 464 -13.78 -32.73 -5.80
N ASN A 465 -14.78 -32.02 -6.31
CA ASN A 465 -15.31 -32.21 -7.67
C ASN A 465 -14.38 -31.46 -8.64
N ILE A 466 -13.66 -32.18 -9.48
CA ILE A 466 -12.69 -31.65 -10.40
C ILE A 466 -13.21 -31.79 -11.81
N PHE A 467 -13.32 -30.67 -12.49
CA PHE A 467 -13.69 -30.61 -13.91
C PHE A 467 -12.46 -30.17 -14.71
N ILE A 468 -12.09 -30.98 -15.67
CA ILE A 468 -10.96 -30.72 -16.56
C ILE A 468 -11.50 -30.62 -17.97
N ILE A 469 -11.24 -29.48 -18.62
CA ILE A 469 -11.55 -29.26 -20.02
C ILE A 469 -10.24 -29.38 -20.77
N SER A 470 -10.16 -30.26 -21.75
CA SER A 470 -8.95 -30.50 -22.53
C SER A 470 -9.27 -31.09 -23.89
N HIS A 471 -8.42 -30.78 -24.87
CA HIS A 471 -8.43 -31.37 -26.20
C HIS A 471 -7.54 -32.62 -26.32
N LYS A 472 -6.76 -32.96 -25.27
CA LYS A 472 -5.86 -34.12 -25.26
C LYS A 472 -6.62 -35.40 -25.02
N THR A 473 -6.62 -36.28 -26.04
CA THR A 473 -7.26 -37.62 -25.95
C THR A 473 -6.57 -38.55 -24.96
N GLU A 474 -5.27 -38.36 -24.69
CA GLU A 474 -4.46 -39.13 -23.76
C GLU A 474 -4.90 -38.98 -22.27
N LEU A 475 -5.72 -37.96 -21.99
CA LEU A 475 -6.27 -37.75 -20.66
C LEU A 475 -7.54 -38.57 -20.38
N LEU A 476 -8.23 -39.10 -21.40
CA LEU A 476 -9.51 -39.78 -21.26
C LEU A 476 -9.46 -40.95 -20.27
N ASP A 477 -8.40 -41.75 -20.36
CA ASP A 477 -8.24 -42.94 -19.52
C ASP A 477 -7.79 -42.62 -18.07
N LYS A 478 -7.47 -41.37 -17.80
CA LYS A 478 -6.99 -40.96 -16.48
C LYS A 478 -8.12 -40.52 -15.53
N PHE A 479 -9.35 -40.34 -16.04
CA PHE A 479 -10.52 -39.88 -15.29
C PHE A 479 -11.63 -40.93 -15.20
N SER A 480 -12.38 -40.88 -14.10
CA SER A 480 -13.48 -41.81 -13.83
C SER A 480 -14.72 -41.50 -14.65
N ALA A 481 -14.88 -40.30 -15.16
CA ALA A 481 -16.01 -39.89 -15.99
C ALA A 481 -15.55 -38.90 -17.06
N THR A 482 -16.04 -39.05 -18.26
CA THR A 482 -15.72 -38.17 -19.39
C THR A 482 -17.01 -37.69 -20.03
N ILE A 483 -17.08 -36.41 -20.30
CA ILE A 483 -18.15 -35.76 -21.04
C ILE A 483 -17.54 -35.29 -22.37
N LYS A 484 -18.03 -35.85 -23.46
CA LYS A 484 -17.51 -35.52 -24.80
C LYS A 484 -18.47 -34.62 -25.55
N PHE A 485 -17.96 -33.56 -26.11
CA PHE A 485 -18.72 -32.66 -26.97
C PHE A 485 -18.21 -32.73 -28.40
N GLU A 486 -19.12 -32.77 -29.35
CA GLU A 486 -18.82 -32.68 -30.77
C GLU A 486 -19.55 -31.51 -31.41
N LYS A 487 -18.88 -30.82 -32.33
CA LYS A 487 -19.42 -29.69 -33.06
C LYS A 487 -20.08 -30.19 -34.37
N ILE A 488 -21.41 -30.28 -34.39
CA ILE A 488 -22.16 -30.68 -35.56
C ILE A 488 -22.92 -29.46 -36.13
N LYS A 489 -22.65 -29.11 -37.37
CA LYS A 489 -23.26 -27.95 -38.07
C LYS A 489 -23.17 -26.63 -37.30
N GLY A 490 -22.05 -26.41 -36.60
CA GLY A 490 -21.81 -25.16 -35.86
C GLY A 490 -22.34 -25.14 -34.40
N PHE A 491 -23.06 -26.19 -33.99
CA PHE A 491 -23.58 -26.33 -32.60
C PHE A 491 -22.84 -27.44 -31.85
N SER A 492 -22.61 -27.22 -30.56
CA SER A 492 -22.02 -28.26 -29.70
C SER A 492 -23.08 -29.22 -29.22
N HIS A 493 -22.85 -30.49 -29.45
CA HIS A 493 -23.70 -31.60 -29.01
C HIS A 493 -22.96 -32.47 -27.99
N LEU A 494 -23.67 -32.94 -27.00
CA LEU A 494 -23.20 -33.93 -26.04
C LEU A 494 -23.24 -35.27 -26.72
N LEU A 495 -22.14 -36.02 -26.68
CA LEU A 495 -22.05 -37.40 -27.16
C LEU A 495 -22.33 -38.40 -26.06
#